data_5857c195626f3bd09e9d11b179bcaa51
#
_entry.id   5857c195626f3bd09e9d11b179bcaa51
#
_cell.length_a   1.000
_cell.length_b   1.000
_cell.length_c   1.000
_cell.angle_alpha   90.00
_cell.angle_beta   90.00
_cell.angle_gamma   90.00
#
_symmetry.space_group_name_H-M   'P 1'
#
loop_
_entity.id
_entity.type
_entity.pdbx_description
1 polymer ?
#
loop_
_entity_poly.entity_id
_entity_poly.type
_entity_poly.pdbx_seq_one_letter_code
_entity_poly.pdbx_strand_id
1 'polypeptide(L)'
;MNPLTWLLDLIYPPKCVVCHKLLESSRAPVCPHCMDNLPEHDGADPHVRFADRCVATCFYEEPLRTSIHRFKFGGCRQYAAVYGKWMAVTIGDKLAGKFDLITWAPVS
;
A
#
# COMPACT_ATOMS: atom_id res chain seq x y z
N MET A 1 -8.93 22.54 13.01
CA MET A 1 -8.21 21.36 13.51
C MET A 1 -8.85 20.88 14.80
N ASN A 2 -9.20 19.61 14.90
CA ASN A 2 -9.82 19.04 16.10
C ASN A 2 -8.75 18.91 17.21
N PRO A 3 -8.98 19.48 18.41
CA PRO A 3 -8.00 19.38 19.50
C PRO A 3 -7.72 17.93 19.93
N LEU A 4 -8.70 17.04 19.80
CA LEU A 4 -8.50 15.61 20.08
C LEU A 4 -7.53 14.97 19.10
N THR A 5 -7.67 15.30 17.82
CA THR A 5 -6.74 14.80 16.77
C THR A 5 -5.33 15.31 17.02
N TRP A 6 -5.18 16.59 17.38
CA TRP A 6 -3.89 17.17 17.72
C TRP A 6 -3.23 16.46 18.90
N LEU A 7 -4.01 16.16 19.95
CA LEU A 7 -3.51 15.45 21.13
C LEU A 7 -3.09 14.02 20.79
N LEU A 8 -3.89 13.32 19.95
CA LEU A 8 -3.57 11.97 19.50
C LEU A 8 -2.29 11.94 18.64
N ASP A 9 -2.13 12.94 17.78
CA ASP A 9 -0.93 13.07 16.95
C ASP A 9 0.33 13.35 17.79
N LEU A 10 0.15 13.97 18.95
CA LEU A 10 1.25 14.22 19.87
C LEU A 10 1.71 12.94 20.57
N ILE A 11 0.76 12.07 20.95
CA ILE A 11 1.02 10.80 21.64
C ILE A 11 1.42 9.72 20.62
N TYR A 12 0.71 9.65 19.49
CA TYR A 12 0.91 8.70 18.41
C TYR A 12 1.13 9.46 17.10
N PRO A 13 2.33 9.99 16.88
CA PRO A 13 2.57 10.79 15.68
C PRO A 13 2.40 9.95 14.42
N PRO A 14 1.82 10.54 13.34
CA PRO A 14 1.67 9.82 12.08
C PRO A 14 3.04 9.49 11.50
N LYS A 15 3.17 8.27 10.98
CA LYS A 15 4.39 7.78 10.35
C LYS A 15 4.12 7.32 8.93
N CYS A 16 5.10 7.51 8.06
CA CYS A 16 5.01 7.05 6.68
C CYS A 16 4.85 5.52 6.63
N VAL A 17 3.89 5.06 5.84
CA VAL A 17 3.63 3.62 5.65
C VAL A 17 4.85 2.90 5.07
N VAL A 18 5.62 3.56 4.21
CA VAL A 18 6.75 2.95 3.50
C VAL A 18 8.05 3.02 4.31
N CYS A 19 8.51 4.22 4.67
CA CYS A 19 9.81 4.40 5.34
C CYS A 19 9.72 4.49 6.86
N HIS A 20 8.54 4.60 7.42
CA HIS A 20 8.27 4.67 8.86
C HIS A 20 8.81 5.95 9.54
N LYS A 21 9.18 6.96 8.77
CA LYS A 21 9.58 8.26 9.31
C LYS A 21 8.36 9.08 9.72
N LEU A 22 8.55 10.00 10.65
CA LEU A 22 7.49 10.90 11.10
C LEU A 22 6.98 11.75 9.93
N LEU A 23 5.66 11.87 9.84
CA LEU A 23 4.99 12.73 8.87
C LEU A 23 4.66 14.08 9.51
N GLU A 24 4.66 15.13 8.69
CA GLU A 24 4.26 16.46 9.15
C GLU A 24 2.75 16.54 9.40
N SER A 25 1.97 15.70 8.73
CA SER A 25 0.52 15.70 8.79
C SER A 25 -0.02 14.28 8.62
N SER A 26 -1.14 13.99 9.31
CA SER A 26 -1.84 12.72 9.17
C SER A 26 -2.68 12.62 7.89
N ARG A 27 -2.74 13.69 7.09
CA ARG A 27 -3.54 13.72 5.86
C ARG A 27 -2.96 12.84 4.75
N ALA A 28 -1.64 12.75 4.68
CA ALA A 28 -0.96 11.93 3.69
C ALA A 28 -0.28 10.76 4.41
N PRO A 29 -0.68 9.51 4.13
CA PRO A 29 -0.11 8.35 4.84
C PRO A 29 1.29 7.99 4.37
N VAL A 30 1.74 8.52 3.25
CA VAL A 30 3.06 8.26 2.67
C VAL A 30 3.76 9.60 2.41
N CYS A 31 5.03 9.71 2.81
CA CYS A 31 5.79 10.93 2.61
C CYS A 31 6.08 11.17 1.12
N PRO A 32 6.27 12.44 0.69
CA PRO A 32 6.53 12.73 -0.73
C PRO A 32 7.74 12.01 -1.31
N HIS A 33 8.80 11.83 -0.52
CA HIS A 33 9.99 11.11 -0.97
C HIS A 33 9.67 9.67 -1.34
N CYS A 34 8.88 8.97 -0.52
CA CYS A 34 8.50 7.59 -0.81
C CYS A 34 7.54 7.50 -1.99
N MET A 35 6.61 8.45 -2.12
CA MET A 35 5.70 8.47 -3.28
C MET A 35 6.46 8.65 -4.58
N ASP A 36 7.49 9.48 -4.58
CA ASP A 36 8.31 9.71 -5.77
C ASP A 36 9.25 8.56 -6.10
N ASN A 37 9.56 7.71 -5.12
CA ASN A 37 10.54 6.64 -5.24
C ASN A 37 9.95 5.25 -4.99
N LEU A 38 8.64 5.07 -5.14
CA LEU A 38 8.03 3.75 -5.04
C LEU A 38 8.58 2.83 -6.14
N PRO A 39 8.88 1.55 -5.82
CA PRO A 39 9.31 0.59 -6.83
C PRO A 39 8.13 0.09 -7.67
N GLU A 40 7.52 0.99 -8.43
CA GLU A 40 6.37 0.68 -9.27
C GLU A 40 6.73 -0.37 -10.33
N HIS A 41 5.79 -1.26 -10.58
CA HIS A 41 5.95 -2.29 -11.60
C HIS A 41 5.65 -1.69 -12.98
N ASP A 42 6.69 -1.41 -13.73
CA ASP A 42 6.62 -0.74 -15.04
C ASP A 42 6.94 -1.67 -16.22
N GLY A 43 7.20 -2.93 -15.95
CA GLY A 43 7.54 -3.90 -16.98
C GLY A 43 6.35 -4.71 -17.48
N ALA A 44 6.63 -5.78 -18.19
CA ALA A 44 5.62 -6.73 -18.66
C ALA A 44 4.92 -7.37 -17.47
N ASP A 45 3.61 -7.62 -17.61
CA ASP A 45 2.83 -8.26 -16.55
C ASP A 45 3.42 -9.64 -16.21
N PRO A 46 3.47 -9.99 -14.91
CA PRO A 46 3.98 -11.31 -14.52
C PRO A 46 3.12 -12.42 -15.10
N HIS A 47 3.77 -13.48 -15.55
CA HIS A 47 3.07 -14.67 -16.01
C HIS A 47 2.87 -15.64 -14.85
N VAL A 48 1.61 -15.96 -14.58
CA VAL A 48 1.24 -16.90 -13.52
C VAL A 48 0.50 -18.09 -14.15
N ARG A 49 0.99 -19.28 -13.84
CA ARG A 49 0.40 -20.52 -14.37
C ARG A 49 -1.04 -20.66 -13.89
N PHE A 50 -1.94 -21.03 -14.78
CA PHE A 50 -3.39 -21.20 -14.52
C PHE A 50 -4.14 -19.89 -14.26
N ALA A 51 -3.52 -18.74 -14.49
CA ALA A 51 -4.21 -17.44 -14.46
C ALA A 51 -4.21 -16.86 -15.87
N ASP A 52 -5.35 -16.31 -16.28
CA ASP A 52 -5.47 -15.66 -17.58
C ASP A 52 -4.63 -14.38 -17.63
N ARG A 53 -4.57 -13.68 -16.52
CA ARG A 53 -3.82 -12.44 -16.42
C ARG A 53 -3.40 -12.20 -14.98
N CYS A 54 -2.19 -11.69 -14.80
CA CYS A 54 -1.67 -11.27 -13.51
C CYS A 54 -1.10 -9.86 -13.66
N VAL A 55 -1.48 -8.96 -12.75
CA VAL A 55 -0.94 -7.60 -12.72
C VAL A 55 -0.35 -7.33 -11.35
N ALA A 56 0.67 -6.49 -11.30
CA ALA A 56 1.34 -6.12 -10.07
C ALA A 56 1.45 -4.60 -9.96
N THR A 57 1.29 -4.08 -8.75
CA THR A 57 1.38 -2.65 -8.47
C THR A 57 2.84 -2.23 -8.31
N CYS A 58 3.62 -3.00 -7.56
CA CYS A 58 5.00 -2.67 -7.23
C CYS A 58 5.87 -3.92 -7.23
N PHE A 59 7.18 -3.72 -7.37
CA PHE A 59 8.15 -4.77 -7.11
C PHE A 59 8.31 -4.98 -5.61
N TYR A 60 8.57 -6.22 -5.21
CA TYR A 60 8.82 -6.59 -3.81
C TYR A 60 10.29 -6.35 -3.45
N GLU A 61 10.61 -5.09 -3.26
CA GLU A 61 11.97 -4.65 -2.93
C GLU A 61 11.93 -3.50 -1.94
N GLU A 62 13.07 -3.15 -1.34
CA GLU A 62 13.13 -2.06 -0.37
C GLU A 62 12.82 -0.70 -1.03
N PRO A 63 12.15 0.20 -0.31
CA PRO A 63 11.72 0.13 1.10
C PRO A 63 10.38 -0.56 1.32
N LEU A 64 9.66 -0.93 0.26
CA LEU A 64 8.33 -1.50 0.35
C LEU A 64 8.33 -2.88 1.02
N ARG A 65 9.37 -3.66 0.81
CA ARG A 65 9.52 -4.98 1.43
C ARG A 65 9.41 -4.89 2.96
N THR A 66 10.13 -3.97 3.58
CA THR A 66 10.08 -3.77 5.03
C THR A 66 8.71 -3.29 5.48
N SER A 67 8.07 -2.43 4.69
CA SER A 67 6.70 -1.97 4.94
C SER A 67 5.71 -3.15 5.00
N ILE A 68 5.80 -4.05 4.03
CA ILE A 68 4.93 -5.25 3.98
C ILE A 68 5.17 -6.15 5.18
N HIS A 69 6.41 -6.29 5.62
CA HIS A 69 6.74 -7.05 6.84
C HIS A 69 6.08 -6.43 8.07
N ARG A 70 6.11 -5.11 8.22
CA ARG A 70 5.40 -4.43 9.32
C ARG A 70 3.89 -4.67 9.26
N PHE A 71 3.33 -4.66 8.06
CA PHE A 71 1.89 -4.92 7.86
C PHE A 71 1.53 -6.34 8.27
N LYS A 72 2.29 -7.32 7.82
CA LYS A 72 2.00 -8.74 8.09
C LYS A 72 2.29 -9.17 9.52
N PHE A 73 3.40 -8.70 10.09
CA PHE A 73 3.94 -9.22 11.35
C PHE A 73 4.07 -8.18 12.46
N GLY A 74 3.98 -6.91 12.12
CA GLY A 74 4.15 -5.80 13.08
C GLY A 74 2.83 -5.18 13.57
N GLY A 75 1.70 -5.74 13.23
CA GLY A 75 0.40 -5.26 13.70
C GLY A 75 -0.07 -3.96 13.06
N CYS A 76 0.54 -3.52 11.96
CA CYS A 76 0.20 -2.27 11.28
C CYS A 76 -0.98 -2.44 10.33
N ARG A 77 -2.14 -2.81 10.86
CA ARG A 77 -3.36 -3.08 10.07
C ARG A 77 -3.83 -1.89 9.24
N GLN A 78 -3.56 -0.68 9.69
CA GLN A 78 -3.93 0.55 9.00
C GLN A 78 -3.26 0.69 7.63
N TYR A 79 -2.19 -0.05 7.36
CA TYR A 79 -1.51 -0.06 6.06
C TYR A 79 -2.39 -0.63 4.95
N ALA A 80 -3.38 -1.47 5.31
CA ALA A 80 -4.28 -2.09 4.33
C ALA A 80 -5.02 -1.07 3.47
N ALA A 81 -5.44 0.06 4.04
CA ALA A 81 -6.14 1.10 3.31
C ALA A 81 -5.25 1.73 2.22
N VAL A 82 -3.97 1.93 2.52
CA VAL A 82 -2.99 2.49 1.58
C VAL A 82 -2.72 1.51 0.44
N TYR A 83 -2.40 0.27 0.79
CA TYR A 83 -2.13 -0.77 -0.22
C TYR A 83 -3.36 -1.04 -1.09
N GLY A 84 -4.55 -1.05 -0.47
CA GLY A 84 -5.80 -1.25 -1.19
C GLY A 84 -6.07 -0.17 -2.22
N LYS A 85 -5.77 1.09 -1.91
CA LYS A 85 -5.90 2.19 -2.87
C LYS A 85 -4.94 2.03 -4.04
N TRP A 86 -3.69 1.65 -3.78
CA TRP A 86 -2.70 1.42 -4.83
C TRP A 86 -3.12 0.27 -5.75
N MET A 87 -3.58 -0.82 -5.16
CA MET A 87 -4.09 -1.97 -5.92
C MET A 87 -5.31 -1.59 -6.75
N ALA A 88 -6.22 -0.80 -6.19
CA ALA A 88 -7.42 -0.35 -6.90
C ALA A 88 -7.07 0.49 -8.14
N VAL A 89 -6.07 1.35 -8.06
CA VAL A 89 -5.59 2.12 -9.22
C VAL A 89 -5.04 1.18 -10.28
N THR A 90 -4.21 0.20 -9.91
CA THR A 90 -3.64 -0.78 -10.84
C THR A 90 -4.74 -1.60 -11.51
N ILE A 91 -5.73 -2.06 -10.75
CA ILE A 91 -6.87 -2.83 -11.27
C ILE A 91 -7.69 -1.97 -12.24
N GLY A 92 -7.95 -0.72 -11.88
CA GLY A 92 -8.67 0.21 -12.74
C GLY A 92 -7.98 0.49 -14.07
N ASP A 93 -6.65 0.57 -14.05
CA ASP A 93 -5.86 0.84 -15.24
C ASP A 93 -5.70 -0.39 -16.15
N LYS A 94 -5.58 -1.59 -15.58
CA LYS A 94 -5.20 -2.78 -16.32
C LYS A 94 -6.30 -3.84 -16.47
N LEU A 95 -7.23 -3.90 -15.53
CA LEU A 95 -8.24 -4.96 -15.46
C LEU A 95 -9.69 -4.44 -15.50
N ALA A 96 -9.92 -3.17 -15.73
CA ALA A 96 -11.28 -2.61 -15.74
C ALA A 96 -12.16 -3.33 -16.75
N GLY A 97 -13.35 -3.78 -16.30
CA GLY A 97 -14.30 -4.48 -17.14
C GLY A 97 -13.93 -5.91 -17.50
N LYS A 98 -12.86 -6.46 -16.90
CA LYS A 98 -12.34 -7.79 -17.24
C LYS A 98 -12.61 -8.85 -16.16
N PHE A 99 -13.38 -8.49 -15.14
CA PHE A 99 -13.73 -9.42 -14.06
C PHE A 99 -15.14 -9.13 -13.56
N ASP A 100 -15.78 -10.14 -12.99
CA ASP A 100 -17.16 -10.05 -12.46
C ASP A 100 -17.18 -10.18 -10.93
N LEU A 101 -16.15 -10.75 -10.34
CA LEU A 101 -16.11 -11.08 -8.92
C LEU A 101 -14.73 -10.81 -8.35
N ILE A 102 -14.70 -10.31 -7.13
CA ILE A 102 -13.46 -10.10 -6.38
C ILE A 102 -13.44 -11.08 -5.21
N THR A 103 -12.31 -11.75 -5.04
CA THR A 103 -12.07 -12.64 -3.90
C THR A 103 -10.62 -12.46 -3.44
N TRP A 104 -10.26 -13.12 -2.36
CA TRP A 104 -8.92 -13.05 -1.80
C TRP A 104 -8.48 -14.41 -1.28
N ALA A 105 -7.17 -14.59 -1.18
CA ALA A 105 -6.63 -15.78 -0.54
C ALA A 105 -6.89 -15.71 0.96
N PRO A 106 -7.47 -16.75 1.57
CA PRO A 106 -7.70 -16.73 3.00
C PRO A 106 -6.39 -16.78 3.78
N VAL A 107 -6.36 -16.09 4.92
CA VAL A 107 -5.22 -16.08 5.82
C VAL A 107 -5.60 -16.89 7.06
N SER A 108 -4.72 -17.79 7.45
CA SER A 108 -4.91 -18.60 8.68
C SER A 108 -4.51 -17.82 9.93
#